data_7e683b3cfd0f0cf1fd8a3320726405c3
#
_entry.id   7e683b3cfd0f0cf1fd8a3320726405c3
#
_cell.length_a   1.000
_cell.length_b   1.000
_cell.length_c   1.000
_cell.angle_alpha   90.00
_cell.angle_beta   90.00
_cell.angle_gamma   90.00
#
_symmetry.space_group_name_H-M   'P 1'
#
loop_
_entity.id
_entity.type
_entity.pdbx_description
1 polymer ?
#
loop_
_entity_poly.entity_id
_entity_poly.type
_entity_poly.pdbx_seq_one_letter_code
_entity_poly.pdbx_strand_id
1 'polypeptide(L)'
;NAKITSAMETAKAWGKKKLRLYYRDYSLTLTTEDVLELISLSNSPINEVQVESFLVEIKNAVETEPKNAIFNFVDGKVIEFAPEIDGVKVDANAFRDKLTEVINLSAQADIGIPVIVTAAKIKTGDVNSLGIKTLIGVGTSKFNHSIPNRVHNLSLASSRLNGALVAPGETFSLGKTIGDISRATGYREAYVISEGRTVLGDGGGVCQVSTTLFRAAMNAGLPIAERKAHAYRVGYYEEDMGPGYDATVFFQSADLKFVNDTPGHILIQTKVDAK
;
A
#
# COMPACT_ATOMS: atom_id res chain seq x y z
N ASN A 1 -4.92 34.93 35.87
CA ASN A 1 -6.07 34.51 36.70
C ASN A 1 -7.33 34.26 35.88
N ALA A 2 -7.76 35.12 34.92
CA ALA A 2 -8.99 34.93 34.15
C ALA A 2 -9.03 33.58 33.39
N LYS A 3 -7.91 33.12 32.84
CA LYS A 3 -7.81 31.85 32.13
C LYS A 3 -8.01 30.62 33.03
N ILE A 4 -7.42 30.67 34.23
CA ILE A 4 -7.58 29.60 35.23
C ILE A 4 -9.06 29.51 35.63
N THR A 5 -9.69 30.67 35.86
CA THR A 5 -11.11 30.74 36.20
C THR A 5 -11.98 30.14 35.08
N SER A 6 -11.74 30.51 33.81
CA SER A 6 -12.45 29.96 32.65
C SER A 6 -12.26 28.45 32.51
N ALA A 7 -11.02 27.96 32.64
CA ALA A 7 -10.75 26.51 32.58
C ALA A 7 -11.43 25.74 33.71
N MET A 8 -11.46 26.31 34.91
CA MET A 8 -12.17 25.74 36.07
C MET A 8 -13.69 25.71 35.86
N GLU A 9 -14.26 26.74 35.24
CA GLU A 9 -15.69 26.77 34.88
C GLU A 9 -16.03 25.72 33.85
N THR A 10 -15.21 25.59 32.79
CA THR A 10 -15.35 24.53 31.78
C THR A 10 -15.24 23.15 32.43
N ALA A 11 -14.24 22.92 33.27
CA ALA A 11 -14.07 21.64 33.96
C ALA A 11 -15.27 21.29 34.86
N LYS A 12 -15.82 22.24 35.58
CA LYS A 12 -17.04 22.09 36.42
C LYS A 12 -18.26 21.79 35.55
N ALA A 13 -18.40 22.45 34.41
CA ALA A 13 -19.53 22.25 33.48
C ALA A 13 -19.52 20.86 32.83
N TRP A 14 -18.35 20.24 32.62
CA TRP A 14 -18.25 18.87 32.14
C TRP A 14 -18.79 17.86 33.17
N GLY A 15 -18.53 18.00 34.44
CA GLY A 15 -19.09 17.16 35.51
C GLY A 15 -18.89 15.66 35.22
N LYS A 16 -20.02 14.91 35.06
CA LYS A 16 -20.02 13.47 34.71
C LYS A 16 -20.32 13.20 33.24
N LYS A 17 -20.18 14.17 32.37
CA LYS A 17 -20.45 14.02 30.95
C LYS A 17 -19.36 13.20 30.28
N LYS A 18 -19.72 12.58 29.15
CA LYS A 18 -18.81 11.79 28.30
C LYS A 18 -18.79 12.39 26.92
N LEU A 19 -17.71 12.21 26.22
CA LEU A 19 -17.53 12.56 24.82
C LEU A 19 -17.26 11.29 24.02
N ARG A 20 -18.10 11.03 23.03
CA ARG A 20 -17.91 9.89 22.14
C ARG A 20 -17.38 10.38 20.81
N LEU A 21 -16.24 9.79 20.40
CA LEU A 21 -15.66 9.95 19.06
C LEU A 21 -16.01 8.71 18.25
N TYR A 22 -16.46 8.86 17.00
CA TYR A 22 -16.84 7.69 16.20
C TYR A 22 -16.55 7.88 14.71
N TYR A 23 -16.28 6.77 14.03
CA TYR A 23 -16.22 6.67 12.59
C TYR A 23 -16.52 5.23 12.18
N ARG A 24 -17.61 5.02 11.43
CA ARG A 24 -18.11 3.67 11.07
C ARG A 24 -18.25 2.78 12.33
N ASP A 25 -17.55 1.63 12.34
CA ASP A 25 -17.60 0.67 13.46
C ASP A 25 -16.62 1.04 14.60
N TYR A 26 -15.75 2.02 14.39
CA TYR A 26 -14.85 2.52 15.43
C TYR A 26 -15.57 3.50 16.34
N SER A 27 -15.40 3.35 17.64
CA SER A 27 -15.83 4.36 18.61
C SER A 27 -14.92 4.38 19.84
N LEU A 28 -14.55 5.57 20.26
CA LEU A 28 -13.79 5.86 21.46
C LEU A 28 -14.65 6.74 22.36
N THR A 29 -14.87 6.32 23.60
CA THR A 29 -15.61 7.12 24.58
C THR A 29 -14.62 7.69 25.59
N LEU A 30 -14.45 9.00 25.55
CA LEU A 30 -13.67 9.74 26.52
C LEU A 30 -14.47 9.94 27.81
N THR A 31 -13.86 9.57 28.92
CA THR A 31 -14.41 9.80 30.25
C THR A 31 -14.33 11.28 30.62
N THR A 32 -14.92 11.68 31.74
CA THR A 32 -14.76 13.03 32.27
C THR A 32 -13.28 13.35 32.53
N GLU A 33 -12.50 12.38 33.00
CA GLU A 33 -11.07 12.55 33.28
C GLU A 33 -10.29 12.83 32.00
N ASP A 34 -10.52 12.03 30.96
CA ASP A 34 -9.90 12.23 29.63
C ASP A 34 -10.25 13.62 29.05
N VAL A 35 -11.50 14.07 29.20
CA VAL A 35 -11.93 15.39 28.73
C VAL A 35 -11.27 16.50 29.54
N LEU A 36 -11.08 16.32 30.84
CA LEU A 36 -10.41 17.32 31.68
C LEU A 36 -8.93 17.48 31.29
N GLU A 37 -8.26 16.41 30.87
CA GLU A 37 -6.87 16.47 30.36
C GLU A 37 -6.78 17.22 29.03
N LEU A 38 -7.87 17.27 28.26
CA LEU A 38 -7.94 18.05 27.00
C LEU A 38 -8.10 19.56 27.24
N ILE A 39 -8.49 19.99 28.44
CA ILE A 39 -8.67 21.42 28.74
C ILE A 39 -7.31 22.05 29.01
N SER A 40 -6.99 23.10 28.25
CA SER A 40 -5.72 23.80 28.42
C SER A 40 -5.80 24.94 29.43
N LEU A 41 -4.74 25.14 30.20
CA LEU A 41 -4.52 26.30 31.03
C LEU A 41 -3.68 27.39 30.33
N SER A 42 -3.32 27.15 29.06
CA SER A 42 -2.48 28.04 28.24
C SER A 42 -3.31 28.97 27.34
N ASN A 43 -2.68 29.49 26.28
CA ASN A 43 -3.35 30.33 25.28
C ASN A 43 -4.19 29.54 24.27
N SER A 44 -3.95 28.24 24.14
CA SER A 44 -4.79 27.34 23.36
C SER A 44 -6.02 26.92 24.17
N PRO A 45 -7.22 26.83 23.59
CA PRO A 45 -8.41 26.35 24.29
C PRO A 45 -8.31 24.86 24.65
N ILE A 46 -7.46 24.10 23.97
CA ILE A 46 -7.25 22.65 24.16
C ILE A 46 -5.77 22.35 24.43
N ASN A 47 -5.51 21.25 25.12
CA ASN A 47 -4.18 20.72 25.37
C ASN A 47 -3.68 19.94 24.16
N GLU A 48 -2.86 20.57 23.31
CA GLU A 48 -2.37 20.02 22.07
C GLU A 48 -1.61 18.68 22.23
N VAL A 49 -0.91 18.51 23.35
CA VAL A 49 -0.15 17.27 23.62
C VAL A 49 -1.11 16.09 23.79
N GLN A 50 -2.19 16.27 24.55
CA GLN A 50 -3.19 15.25 24.73
C GLN A 50 -4.01 14.98 23.45
N VAL A 51 -4.35 16.04 22.73
CA VAL A 51 -5.03 15.92 21.44
C VAL A 51 -4.20 15.10 20.45
N GLU A 52 -2.88 15.34 20.39
CA GLU A 52 -2.01 14.57 19.51
C GLU A 52 -1.91 13.09 19.92
N SER A 53 -1.92 12.79 21.22
CA SER A 53 -1.97 11.41 21.71
C SER A 53 -3.23 10.68 21.25
N PHE A 54 -4.39 11.29 21.38
CA PHE A 54 -5.65 10.74 20.88
C PHE A 54 -5.68 10.63 19.35
N LEU A 55 -5.11 11.62 18.64
CA LEU A 55 -5.01 11.57 17.19
C LEU A 55 -4.17 10.39 16.70
N VAL A 56 -3.09 10.05 17.40
CA VAL A 56 -2.28 8.87 17.06
C VAL A 56 -3.10 7.57 17.19
N GLU A 57 -3.86 7.42 18.28
CA GLU A 57 -4.74 6.26 18.48
C GLU A 57 -5.82 6.19 17.39
N ILE A 58 -6.51 7.31 17.14
CA ILE A 58 -7.57 7.40 16.13
C ILE A 58 -7.03 7.11 14.74
N LYS A 59 -5.89 7.67 14.35
CA LYS A 59 -5.26 7.42 13.05
C LYS A 59 -4.93 5.94 12.86
N ASN A 60 -4.34 5.31 13.87
CA ASN A 60 -4.01 3.88 13.81
C ASN A 60 -5.25 2.98 13.64
N ALA A 61 -6.39 3.39 14.17
CA ALA A 61 -7.64 2.64 14.12
C ALA A 61 -8.47 2.93 12.85
N VAL A 62 -8.40 4.14 12.31
CA VAL A 62 -9.32 4.65 11.27
C VAL A 62 -8.67 4.77 9.90
N GLU A 63 -7.37 5.12 9.84
CA GLU A 63 -6.71 5.39 8.56
C GLU A 63 -6.47 4.10 7.75
N THR A 64 -6.77 4.18 6.48
CA THR A 64 -6.53 3.11 5.52
C THR A 64 -5.96 3.68 4.23
N GLU A 65 -5.00 2.99 3.63
CA GLU A 65 -4.54 3.32 2.28
C GLU A 65 -5.53 2.80 1.23
N PRO A 66 -5.74 3.53 0.12
CA PRO A 66 -6.63 3.09 -0.94
C PRO A 66 -6.06 1.83 -1.61
N LYS A 67 -6.92 0.83 -1.81
CA LYS A 67 -6.58 -0.39 -2.56
C LYS A 67 -7.52 -0.52 -3.74
N ASN A 68 -6.95 -0.75 -4.91
CA ASN A 68 -7.73 -1.04 -6.11
C ASN A 68 -8.40 -2.40 -5.99
N ALA A 69 -9.52 -2.55 -6.68
CA ALA A 69 -10.14 -3.86 -6.88
C ALA A 69 -9.13 -4.80 -7.56
N ILE A 70 -9.10 -6.07 -7.14
CA ILE A 70 -8.25 -7.11 -7.72
C ILE A 70 -9.16 -8.06 -8.50
N PHE A 71 -8.79 -8.32 -9.77
CA PHE A 71 -9.56 -9.17 -10.65
C PHE A 71 -8.77 -10.42 -11.02
N ASN A 72 -9.48 -11.51 -11.27
CA ASN A 72 -8.94 -12.73 -11.85
C ASN A 72 -9.56 -12.93 -13.24
N PHE A 73 -8.74 -13.32 -14.21
CA PHE A 73 -9.17 -13.60 -15.57
C PHE A 73 -9.29 -15.12 -15.77
N VAL A 74 -10.52 -15.60 -15.96
CA VAL A 74 -10.81 -17.02 -16.16
C VAL A 74 -11.72 -17.17 -17.37
N ASP A 75 -11.37 -18.08 -18.28
CA ASP A 75 -12.17 -18.43 -19.48
C ASP A 75 -12.62 -17.21 -20.30
N GLY A 76 -11.74 -16.25 -20.50
CA GLY A 76 -12.04 -15.04 -21.28
C GLY A 76 -12.89 -14.00 -20.56
N LYS A 77 -13.14 -14.14 -19.26
CA LYS A 77 -13.89 -13.19 -18.44
C LYS A 77 -13.08 -12.72 -17.27
N VAL A 78 -13.19 -11.44 -16.96
CA VAL A 78 -12.66 -10.87 -15.71
C VAL A 78 -13.66 -11.17 -14.61
N ILE A 79 -13.19 -11.84 -13.56
CA ILE A 79 -13.96 -12.15 -12.34
C ILE A 79 -13.36 -11.30 -11.21
N GLU A 80 -14.22 -10.71 -10.40
CA GLU A 80 -13.76 -10.03 -9.18
C GLU A 80 -13.10 -11.05 -8.26
N PHE A 81 -11.95 -10.65 -7.69
CA PHE A 81 -11.25 -11.43 -6.69
C PHE A 81 -11.31 -10.76 -5.32
N ALA A 82 -11.15 -9.43 -5.26
CA ALA A 82 -11.35 -8.62 -4.06
C ALA A 82 -11.87 -7.23 -4.44
N PRO A 83 -12.87 -6.68 -3.68
CA PRO A 83 -13.38 -5.34 -3.91
C PRO A 83 -12.32 -4.29 -3.60
N GLU A 84 -12.53 -3.10 -4.13
CA GLU A 84 -11.75 -1.94 -3.80
C GLU A 84 -11.95 -1.51 -2.35
N ILE A 85 -10.96 -0.82 -1.82
CA ILE A 85 -11.02 -0.15 -0.52
C ILE A 85 -10.61 1.29 -0.74
N ASP A 86 -11.51 2.23 -0.45
CA ASP A 86 -11.16 3.65 -0.45
C ASP A 86 -10.19 3.96 0.70
N GLY A 87 -9.22 4.80 0.42
CA GLY A 87 -8.31 5.34 1.43
C GLY A 87 -9.03 6.32 2.34
N VAL A 88 -8.70 6.30 3.61
CA VAL A 88 -9.25 7.18 4.64
C VAL A 88 -8.09 7.78 5.42
N LYS A 89 -8.07 9.11 5.56
CA LYS A 89 -7.14 9.84 6.42
C LYS A 89 -7.91 10.74 7.36
N VAL A 90 -7.49 10.80 8.61
CA VAL A 90 -8.11 11.71 9.60
C VAL A 90 -7.74 13.15 9.27
N ASP A 91 -8.75 14.01 9.14
CA ASP A 91 -8.55 15.46 9.06
C ASP A 91 -8.29 16.02 10.47
N ALA A 92 -7.02 16.05 10.83
CA ALA A 92 -6.59 16.47 12.15
C ALA A 92 -6.97 17.93 12.48
N ASN A 93 -7.04 18.81 11.49
CA ASN A 93 -7.41 20.20 11.70
C ASN A 93 -8.92 20.32 11.98
N ALA A 94 -9.74 19.74 11.12
CA ALA A 94 -11.18 19.71 11.34
C ALA A 94 -11.57 18.96 12.64
N PHE A 95 -10.80 17.95 13.03
CA PHE A 95 -10.97 17.27 14.31
C PHE A 95 -10.70 18.21 15.50
N ARG A 96 -9.58 18.97 15.49
CA ARG A 96 -9.25 19.96 16.55
C ARG A 96 -10.32 21.05 16.67
N ASP A 97 -10.82 21.54 15.54
CA ASP A 97 -11.84 22.57 15.52
C ASP A 97 -13.13 22.08 16.18
N LYS A 98 -13.61 20.89 15.79
CA LYS A 98 -14.79 20.27 16.39
C LYS A 98 -14.62 19.97 17.88
N LEU A 99 -13.46 19.45 18.26
CA LEU A 99 -13.14 19.15 19.64
C LEU A 99 -13.15 20.44 20.50
N THR A 100 -12.54 21.50 19.99
CA THR A 100 -12.53 22.82 20.63
C THR A 100 -13.94 23.36 20.83
N GLU A 101 -14.78 23.29 19.80
CA GLU A 101 -16.18 23.71 19.88
C GLU A 101 -16.94 22.96 20.98
N VAL A 102 -16.86 21.63 20.99
CA VAL A 102 -17.57 20.79 21.96
C VAL A 102 -17.07 21.00 23.38
N ILE A 103 -15.76 21.14 23.59
CA ILE A 103 -15.18 21.42 24.90
C ILE A 103 -15.70 22.76 25.44
N ASN A 104 -15.72 23.81 24.61
CA ASN A 104 -16.20 25.12 25.00
C ASN A 104 -17.70 25.14 25.33
N LEU A 105 -18.51 24.42 24.59
CA LEU A 105 -19.94 24.30 24.85
C LEU A 105 -20.25 23.47 26.10
N SER A 106 -19.29 22.73 26.61
CA SER A 106 -19.42 21.84 27.78
C SER A 106 -20.65 20.93 27.70
N ALA A 107 -20.99 20.47 26.49
CA ALA A 107 -22.14 19.63 26.22
C ALA A 107 -21.71 18.16 26.04
N GLN A 108 -22.49 17.21 26.55
CA GLN A 108 -22.31 15.82 26.14
C GLN A 108 -22.54 15.75 24.65
N ALA A 109 -21.60 15.18 23.90
CA ALA A 109 -21.65 15.15 22.46
C ALA A 109 -21.06 13.87 21.88
N ASP A 110 -21.55 13.54 20.70
CA ASP A 110 -20.97 12.54 19.81
C ASP A 110 -20.30 13.30 18.66
N ILE A 111 -18.97 13.15 18.53
CA ILE A 111 -18.21 13.75 17.44
C ILE A 111 -17.93 12.68 16.39
N GLY A 112 -18.51 12.83 15.20
CA GLY A 112 -18.03 12.10 14.02
C GLY A 112 -16.63 12.55 13.68
N ILE A 113 -15.65 11.64 13.67
CA ILE A 113 -14.26 11.92 13.33
C ILE A 113 -14.19 12.38 11.88
N PRO A 114 -13.73 13.63 11.63
CA PRO A 114 -13.59 14.11 10.25
C PRO A 114 -12.52 13.35 9.52
N VAL A 115 -12.83 12.94 8.29
CA VAL A 115 -11.91 12.20 7.44
C VAL A 115 -11.90 12.75 6.01
N ILE A 116 -10.76 12.60 5.36
CA ILE A 116 -10.56 12.82 3.94
C ILE A 116 -10.57 11.45 3.28
N VAL A 117 -11.50 11.22 2.35
CA VAL A 117 -11.60 9.96 1.61
C VAL A 117 -10.90 10.12 0.27
N THR A 118 -10.01 9.18 -0.04
CA THR A 118 -9.36 9.05 -1.35
C THR A 118 -9.92 7.81 -2.03
N ALA A 119 -10.68 8.01 -3.11
CA ALA A 119 -11.26 6.89 -3.84
C ALA A 119 -10.18 5.99 -4.44
N ALA A 120 -10.42 4.69 -4.43
CA ALA A 120 -9.63 3.74 -5.20
C ALA A 120 -9.73 4.07 -6.71
N LYS A 121 -8.61 3.94 -7.42
CA LYS A 121 -8.55 4.28 -8.86
C LYS A 121 -9.32 3.30 -9.73
N ILE A 122 -9.39 2.04 -9.31
CA ILE A 122 -10.05 0.95 -10.02
C ILE A 122 -11.09 0.36 -9.10
N LYS A 123 -12.34 0.42 -9.54
CA LYS A 123 -13.51 -0.05 -8.78
C LYS A 123 -14.03 -1.37 -9.35
N THR A 124 -14.68 -2.14 -8.53
CA THR A 124 -15.39 -3.37 -8.90
C THR A 124 -16.36 -3.15 -10.07
N GLY A 125 -17.08 -2.03 -10.08
CA GLY A 125 -18.00 -1.68 -11.17
C GLY A 125 -17.35 -1.44 -12.52
N ASP A 126 -16.04 -1.20 -12.57
CA ASP A 126 -15.31 -0.88 -13.80
C ASP A 126 -14.87 -2.14 -14.57
N VAL A 127 -14.99 -3.33 -13.98
CA VAL A 127 -14.47 -4.62 -14.50
C VAL A 127 -14.78 -4.85 -15.98
N ASN A 128 -16.03 -4.63 -16.37
CA ASN A 128 -16.46 -4.88 -17.73
C ASN A 128 -16.01 -3.81 -18.74
N SER A 129 -15.52 -2.67 -18.27
CA SER A 129 -15.05 -1.55 -19.08
C SER A 129 -13.51 -1.50 -19.23
N LEU A 130 -12.77 -2.36 -18.55
CA LEU A 130 -11.30 -2.39 -18.59
C LEU A 130 -10.71 -2.77 -19.95
N GLY A 131 -11.51 -3.37 -20.84
CA GLY A 131 -11.06 -3.75 -22.18
C GLY A 131 -10.14 -4.98 -22.20
N ILE A 132 -10.02 -5.73 -21.10
CA ILE A 132 -9.24 -6.96 -21.01
C ILE A 132 -9.99 -8.07 -21.75
N LYS A 133 -9.40 -8.63 -22.82
CA LYS A 133 -10.07 -9.62 -23.67
C LYS A 133 -9.29 -10.91 -23.83
N THR A 134 -7.99 -10.82 -24.02
CA THR A 134 -7.13 -11.96 -24.38
C THR A 134 -5.79 -11.89 -23.66
N LEU A 135 -5.12 -13.04 -23.58
CA LEU A 135 -3.72 -13.11 -23.17
C LEU A 135 -2.84 -12.49 -24.27
N ILE A 136 -2.03 -11.50 -23.92
CA ILE A 136 -1.16 -10.80 -24.87
C ILE A 136 0.31 -11.20 -24.78
N GLY A 137 0.75 -11.73 -23.63
CA GLY A 137 2.13 -12.18 -23.47
C GLY A 137 2.30 -13.07 -22.25
N VAL A 138 3.24 -13.99 -22.33
CA VAL A 138 3.61 -14.92 -21.24
C VAL A 138 5.11 -14.87 -21.06
N GLY A 139 5.57 -14.77 -19.80
CA GLY A 139 6.95 -14.95 -19.40
C GLY A 139 7.05 -16.14 -18.46
N THR A 140 8.10 -16.93 -18.63
CA THR A 140 8.38 -18.09 -17.76
C THR A 140 9.84 -18.06 -17.30
N SER A 141 10.10 -18.63 -16.15
CA SER A 141 11.46 -18.93 -15.69
C SER A 141 11.44 -20.09 -14.69
N LYS A 142 12.55 -20.82 -14.63
CA LYS A 142 12.72 -21.96 -13.73
C LYS A 142 13.57 -21.54 -12.52
N PHE A 143 13.22 -22.05 -11.36
CA PHE A 143 13.95 -21.80 -10.10
C PHE A 143 14.27 -23.10 -9.36
N ASN A 144 14.53 -24.16 -10.14
CA ASN A 144 14.91 -25.47 -9.60
C ASN A 144 16.10 -25.34 -8.63
N HIS A 145 16.13 -26.19 -7.62
CA HIS A 145 17.20 -26.22 -6.60
C HIS A 145 17.36 -24.93 -5.79
N SER A 146 16.37 -24.03 -5.82
CA SER A 146 16.39 -22.82 -4.99
C SER A 146 16.19 -23.15 -3.52
N ILE A 147 16.94 -22.48 -2.65
CA ILE A 147 16.78 -22.60 -1.19
C ILE A 147 15.41 -22.08 -0.73
N PRO A 148 14.85 -22.56 0.38
CA PRO A 148 13.51 -22.18 0.83
C PRO A 148 13.26 -20.67 0.96
N ASN A 149 14.24 -19.92 1.47
CA ASN A 149 14.12 -18.47 1.60
C ASN A 149 13.99 -17.78 0.23
N ARG A 150 14.70 -18.27 -0.79
CA ARG A 150 14.59 -17.73 -2.14
C ARG A 150 13.22 -18.03 -2.77
N VAL A 151 12.70 -19.24 -2.57
CA VAL A 151 11.34 -19.60 -3.02
C VAL A 151 10.30 -18.72 -2.33
N HIS A 152 10.45 -18.49 -1.02
CA HIS A 152 9.58 -17.58 -0.28
C HIS A 152 9.59 -16.16 -0.87
N ASN A 153 10.77 -15.61 -1.15
CA ASN A 153 10.91 -14.27 -1.73
C ASN A 153 10.30 -14.16 -3.14
N LEU A 154 10.51 -15.18 -3.97
CA LEU A 154 9.87 -15.30 -5.28
C LEU A 154 8.34 -15.27 -5.16
N SER A 155 7.79 -16.09 -4.27
CA SER A 155 6.35 -16.20 -4.04
C SER A 155 5.78 -14.89 -3.52
N LEU A 156 6.47 -14.23 -2.57
CA LEU A 156 6.03 -12.95 -2.01
C LEU A 156 6.03 -11.84 -3.07
N ALA A 157 7.12 -11.69 -3.84
CA ALA A 157 7.18 -10.68 -4.90
C ALA A 157 6.12 -10.94 -5.99
N SER A 158 5.93 -12.21 -6.38
CA SER A 158 4.90 -12.61 -7.32
C SER A 158 3.49 -12.31 -6.80
N SER A 159 3.21 -12.57 -5.52
CA SER A 159 1.90 -12.27 -4.93
C SER A 159 1.59 -10.76 -4.91
N ARG A 160 2.60 -9.92 -4.71
CA ARG A 160 2.45 -8.46 -4.76
C ARG A 160 2.23 -7.94 -6.18
N LEU A 161 2.78 -8.63 -7.16
CA LEU A 161 2.60 -8.31 -8.59
C LEU A 161 1.25 -8.80 -9.13
N ASN A 162 0.73 -9.90 -8.57
CA ASN A 162 -0.49 -10.53 -9.05
C ASN A 162 -1.71 -9.61 -8.91
N GLY A 163 -2.46 -9.45 -10.00
CA GLY A 163 -3.64 -8.58 -10.05
C GLY A 163 -3.32 -7.11 -10.33
N ALA A 164 -2.05 -6.77 -10.59
CA ALA A 164 -1.71 -5.41 -10.99
C ALA A 164 -2.36 -5.04 -12.33
N LEU A 165 -3.01 -3.88 -12.36
CA LEU A 165 -3.64 -3.32 -13.55
C LEU A 165 -2.84 -2.12 -14.04
N VAL A 166 -2.62 -2.06 -15.35
CA VAL A 166 -1.90 -0.98 -16.03
C VAL A 166 -2.86 -0.32 -17.01
N ALA A 167 -3.20 0.95 -16.78
CA ALA A 167 -4.13 1.68 -17.65
C ALA A 167 -3.52 1.95 -19.03
N PRO A 168 -4.34 2.18 -20.08
CA PRO A 168 -3.85 2.66 -21.38
C PRO A 168 -3.00 3.92 -21.24
N GLY A 169 -1.81 3.93 -21.85
CA GLY A 169 -0.83 5.01 -21.75
C GLY A 169 -0.02 5.08 -20.45
N GLU A 170 -0.32 4.23 -19.46
CA GLU A 170 0.41 4.21 -18.20
C GLU A 170 1.77 3.52 -18.34
N THR A 171 2.76 4.08 -17.66
CA THR A 171 4.05 3.44 -17.46
C THR A 171 4.01 2.61 -16.18
N PHE A 172 4.01 1.30 -16.32
CA PHE A 172 4.13 0.37 -15.20
C PHE A 172 5.52 0.42 -14.58
N SER A 173 5.61 0.27 -13.26
CA SER A 173 6.85 0.16 -12.50
C SER A 173 6.78 -1.04 -11.56
N LEU A 174 7.67 -2.01 -11.75
CA LEU A 174 7.74 -3.19 -10.87
C LEU A 174 8.15 -2.79 -9.46
N GLY A 175 9.17 -1.94 -9.32
CA GLY A 175 9.67 -1.49 -8.02
C GLY A 175 8.59 -0.82 -7.18
N LYS A 176 7.75 0.03 -7.79
CA LYS A 176 6.60 0.64 -7.10
C LYS A 176 5.55 -0.40 -6.69
N THR A 177 5.31 -1.39 -7.54
CA THR A 177 4.27 -2.40 -7.32
C THR A 177 4.64 -3.37 -6.20
N ILE A 178 5.87 -3.86 -6.18
CA ILE A 178 6.33 -4.81 -5.14
C ILE A 178 6.73 -4.11 -3.84
N GLY A 179 7.02 -2.79 -3.90
CA GLY A 179 7.39 -1.98 -2.75
C GLY A 179 8.78 -2.28 -2.20
N ASP A 180 9.00 -1.90 -0.95
CA ASP A 180 10.26 -2.13 -0.25
C ASP A 180 10.59 -3.61 -0.12
N ILE A 181 11.86 -3.95 -0.37
CA ILE A 181 12.39 -5.32 -0.30
C ILE A 181 13.28 -5.42 0.93
N SER A 182 12.68 -5.69 2.08
CA SER A 182 13.36 -5.79 3.37
C SER A 182 12.73 -6.85 4.26
N ARG A 183 13.39 -7.21 5.35
CA ARG A 183 12.82 -8.09 6.38
C ARG A 183 11.56 -7.50 7.00
N ALA A 184 11.50 -6.20 7.18
CA ALA A 184 10.32 -5.50 7.71
C ALA A 184 9.08 -5.68 6.84
N THR A 185 9.27 -5.90 5.54
CA THR A 185 8.20 -6.14 4.57
C THR A 185 8.00 -7.62 4.23
N GLY A 186 8.61 -8.54 4.99
CA GLY A 186 8.40 -9.98 4.91
C GLY A 186 9.38 -10.75 4.03
N TYR A 187 10.36 -10.08 3.42
CA TYR A 187 11.40 -10.78 2.67
C TYR A 187 12.42 -11.43 3.61
N ARG A 188 13.07 -12.48 3.11
CA ARG A 188 14.06 -13.27 3.83
C ARG A 188 15.44 -13.14 3.20
N GLU A 189 16.45 -13.36 4.01
CA GLU A 189 17.83 -13.38 3.56
C GLU A 189 18.08 -14.57 2.61
N ALA A 190 18.62 -14.27 1.44
CA ALA A 190 19.04 -15.23 0.44
C ALA A 190 20.18 -14.61 -0.40
N TYR A 191 20.75 -15.35 -1.34
CA TYR A 191 21.80 -14.81 -2.19
C TYR A 191 21.29 -13.74 -3.15
N VAL A 192 21.92 -12.57 -3.14
CA VAL A 192 21.72 -11.44 -4.05
C VAL A 192 23.01 -11.09 -4.77
N ILE A 193 22.88 -10.42 -5.91
CA ILE A 193 24.03 -9.84 -6.63
C ILE A 193 24.14 -8.37 -6.22
N SER A 194 25.21 -8.03 -5.51
CA SER A 194 25.51 -6.66 -5.09
C SER A 194 26.95 -6.33 -5.49
N GLU A 195 27.16 -5.19 -6.17
CA GLU A 195 28.46 -4.72 -6.63
C GLU A 195 29.29 -5.78 -7.40
N GLY A 196 28.60 -6.57 -8.25
CA GLY A 196 29.22 -7.63 -9.03
C GLY A 196 29.64 -8.87 -8.22
N ARG A 197 29.18 -9.04 -6.99
CA ARG A 197 29.45 -10.19 -6.13
C ARG A 197 28.16 -10.85 -5.64
N THR A 198 28.22 -12.15 -5.41
CA THR A 198 27.13 -12.88 -4.75
C THR A 198 27.31 -12.79 -3.23
N VAL A 199 26.37 -12.15 -2.56
CA VAL A 199 26.36 -11.96 -1.10
C VAL A 199 25.00 -12.34 -0.52
N LEU A 200 24.93 -12.59 0.79
CA LEU A 200 23.65 -12.73 1.48
C LEU A 200 23.02 -11.35 1.67
N GLY A 201 21.75 -11.25 1.36
CA GLY A 201 20.96 -10.02 1.51
C GLY A 201 19.46 -10.27 1.42
N ASP A 202 18.68 -9.28 1.80
CA ASP A 202 17.22 -9.40 1.82
C ASP A 202 16.65 -9.47 0.38
N GLY A 203 15.67 -10.34 0.15
CA GLY A 203 14.95 -10.41 -1.11
C GLY A 203 15.66 -11.17 -2.24
N GLY A 204 16.71 -11.95 -1.96
CA GLY A 204 17.33 -12.80 -2.99
C GLY A 204 16.27 -13.66 -3.70
N GLY A 205 16.22 -13.55 -5.03
CA GLY A 205 15.20 -14.17 -5.89
C GLY A 205 14.27 -13.17 -6.58
N VAL A 206 14.05 -11.97 -6.06
CA VAL A 206 13.11 -10.97 -6.62
C VAL A 206 13.47 -10.57 -8.06
N CYS A 207 14.74 -10.47 -8.40
CA CYS A 207 15.18 -10.22 -9.79
C CYS A 207 14.73 -11.30 -10.78
N GLN A 208 14.40 -12.51 -10.34
CA GLN A 208 13.81 -13.51 -11.21
C GLN A 208 12.36 -13.20 -11.56
N VAL A 209 11.61 -12.62 -10.63
CA VAL A 209 10.24 -12.13 -10.91
C VAL A 209 10.31 -10.99 -11.93
N SER A 210 11.27 -10.06 -11.77
CA SER A 210 11.55 -9.00 -12.74
C SER A 210 11.89 -9.56 -14.13
N THR A 211 12.79 -10.52 -14.19
CA THR A 211 13.20 -11.20 -15.43
C THR A 211 12.00 -11.88 -16.11
N THR A 212 11.15 -12.56 -15.34
CA THR A 212 9.97 -13.25 -15.87
C THR A 212 8.95 -12.25 -16.42
N LEU A 213 8.71 -11.15 -15.71
CA LEU A 213 7.83 -10.08 -16.17
C LEU A 213 8.40 -9.38 -17.41
N PHE A 214 9.71 -9.12 -17.47
CA PHE A 214 10.36 -8.56 -18.65
C PHE A 214 10.11 -9.42 -19.89
N ARG A 215 10.25 -10.73 -19.78
CA ARG A 215 9.96 -11.69 -20.85
C ARG A 215 8.50 -11.62 -21.29
N ALA A 216 7.57 -11.53 -20.33
CA ALA A 216 6.15 -11.38 -20.66
C ALA A 216 5.88 -10.06 -21.42
N ALA A 217 6.47 -8.95 -20.98
CA ALA A 217 6.32 -7.64 -21.64
C ALA A 217 6.91 -7.66 -23.06
N MET A 218 8.08 -8.27 -23.26
CA MET A 218 8.70 -8.44 -24.56
C MET A 218 7.84 -9.32 -25.50
N ASN A 219 7.31 -10.43 -24.99
CA ASN A 219 6.42 -11.32 -25.77
C ASN A 219 5.09 -10.65 -26.11
N ALA A 220 4.64 -9.70 -25.29
CA ALA A 220 3.46 -8.88 -25.57
C ALA A 220 3.74 -7.72 -26.55
N GLY A 221 5.00 -7.46 -26.91
CA GLY A 221 5.40 -6.34 -27.77
C GLY A 221 5.32 -4.97 -27.09
N LEU A 222 5.29 -4.92 -25.76
CA LEU A 222 5.15 -3.66 -25.02
C LEU A 222 6.45 -2.86 -25.03
N PRO A 223 6.42 -1.53 -25.18
CA PRO A 223 7.58 -0.66 -25.10
C PRO A 223 8.22 -0.73 -23.71
N ILE A 224 9.49 -1.10 -23.64
CA ILE A 224 10.28 -1.12 -22.40
C ILE A 224 10.85 0.27 -22.14
N ALA A 225 10.37 0.93 -21.07
CA ALA A 225 10.80 2.27 -20.70
C ALA A 225 12.08 2.26 -19.82
N GLU A 226 12.25 1.24 -18.99
CA GLU A 226 13.46 1.06 -18.18
C GLU A 226 13.74 -0.43 -17.98
N ARG A 227 14.97 -0.82 -18.20
CA ARG A 227 15.49 -2.17 -17.93
C ARG A 227 16.99 -2.10 -17.69
N LYS A 228 17.44 -2.79 -16.66
CA LYS A 228 18.89 -2.97 -16.40
C LYS A 228 19.22 -4.46 -16.37
N ALA A 229 20.24 -4.85 -17.11
CA ALA A 229 20.78 -6.22 -17.05
C ALA A 229 21.50 -6.47 -15.72
N HIS A 230 21.65 -7.73 -15.32
CA HIS A 230 22.52 -8.07 -14.21
C HIS A 230 23.98 -7.76 -14.54
N ALA A 231 24.78 -7.46 -13.50
CA ALA A 231 26.20 -7.13 -13.65
C ALA A 231 27.03 -8.28 -14.26
N TYR A 232 26.55 -9.52 -14.15
CA TYR A 232 27.12 -10.69 -14.82
C TYR A 232 26.00 -11.68 -15.18
N ARG A 233 26.31 -12.60 -16.09
CA ARG A 233 25.36 -13.60 -16.57
C ARG A 233 24.90 -14.51 -15.44
N VAL A 234 23.58 -14.67 -15.31
CA VAL A 234 22.94 -15.57 -14.37
C VAL A 234 22.52 -16.83 -15.13
N GLY A 235 23.37 -17.86 -15.08
CA GLY A 235 23.25 -19.03 -15.95
C GLY A 235 21.87 -19.70 -15.93
N TYR A 236 21.24 -19.81 -14.78
CA TYR A 236 19.90 -20.43 -14.69
C TYR A 236 18.77 -19.56 -15.26
N TYR A 237 19.02 -18.26 -15.57
CA TYR A 237 18.04 -17.48 -16.36
C TYR A 237 18.17 -17.78 -17.87
N GLU A 238 19.25 -18.38 -18.27
CA GLU A 238 19.52 -18.68 -19.69
C GLU A 238 19.12 -20.11 -20.10
N GLU A 239 18.64 -20.94 -19.16
CA GLU A 239 18.17 -22.30 -19.44
C GLU A 239 16.98 -22.34 -20.37
N ASP A 240 16.09 -21.33 -20.32
CA ASP A 240 14.86 -21.25 -21.10
C ASP A 240 14.95 -20.24 -22.24
N MET A 241 15.81 -19.23 -22.13
CA MET A 241 16.02 -18.19 -23.14
C MET A 241 17.50 -17.82 -23.20
N GLY A 242 17.96 -17.41 -24.35
CA GLY A 242 19.36 -17.01 -24.53
C GLY A 242 19.79 -15.82 -23.65
N PRO A 243 21.07 -15.45 -23.69
CA PRO A 243 21.60 -14.29 -22.96
C PRO A 243 20.89 -12.98 -23.32
N GLY A 244 20.78 -12.09 -22.34
CA GLY A 244 20.18 -10.75 -22.54
C GLY A 244 18.70 -10.63 -22.25
N TYR A 245 17.99 -11.73 -21.94
CA TYR A 245 16.57 -11.75 -21.57
C TYR A 245 16.39 -11.74 -20.05
N ASP A 246 17.15 -10.89 -19.34
CA ASP A 246 17.09 -10.70 -17.90
C ASP A 246 16.81 -9.24 -17.53
N ALA A 247 16.23 -8.99 -16.38
CA ALA A 247 16.00 -7.65 -15.85
C ALA A 247 16.22 -7.63 -14.34
N THR A 248 17.06 -6.70 -13.88
CA THR A 248 17.29 -6.45 -12.45
C THR A 248 16.25 -5.49 -11.92
N VAL A 249 15.81 -5.74 -10.68
CA VAL A 249 15.11 -4.77 -9.87
C VAL A 249 15.84 -4.59 -8.54
N PHE A 250 16.20 -3.35 -8.24
CA PHE A 250 16.80 -2.97 -6.96
C PHE A 250 16.31 -1.58 -6.61
N PHE A 251 15.47 -1.50 -5.59
CA PHE A 251 14.81 -0.26 -5.21
C PHE A 251 15.79 0.93 -5.19
N GLN A 252 15.43 2.04 -5.83
CA GLN A 252 16.18 3.28 -6.04
C GLN A 252 17.23 3.28 -7.16
N SER A 253 17.79 2.15 -7.63
CA SER A 253 18.88 2.16 -8.61
C SER A 253 18.61 1.39 -9.91
N ALA A 254 17.61 0.52 -9.92
CA ALA A 254 17.19 -0.25 -11.09
C ALA A 254 15.72 -0.64 -10.98
N ASP A 255 14.98 -0.42 -12.04
CA ASP A 255 13.59 -0.82 -12.14
C ASP A 255 13.31 -1.50 -13.48
N LEU A 256 12.24 -2.27 -13.54
CA LEU A 256 11.64 -2.71 -14.78
C LEU A 256 10.40 -1.86 -15.01
N LYS A 257 10.41 -1.09 -16.09
CA LYS A 257 9.27 -0.29 -16.51
C LYS A 257 8.91 -0.58 -17.96
N PHE A 258 7.62 -0.69 -18.24
CA PHE A 258 7.09 -0.78 -19.59
C PHE A 258 5.85 0.10 -19.73
N VAL A 259 5.52 0.48 -20.95
CA VAL A 259 4.34 1.30 -21.24
C VAL A 259 3.22 0.42 -21.74
N ASN A 260 2.00 0.62 -21.25
CA ASN A 260 0.82 0.05 -21.86
C ASN A 260 0.38 0.93 -23.04
N ASP A 261 0.80 0.60 -24.24
CA ASP A 261 0.38 1.26 -25.49
C ASP A 261 -0.84 0.62 -26.14
N THR A 262 -1.50 -0.30 -25.44
CA THR A 262 -2.74 -0.94 -25.90
C THR A 262 -3.98 -0.09 -25.57
N PRO A 263 -5.12 -0.27 -26.28
CA PRO A 263 -6.33 0.50 -26.02
C PRO A 263 -7.08 0.09 -24.74
N GLY A 264 -6.73 -1.03 -24.09
CA GLY A 264 -7.33 -1.55 -22.87
C GLY A 264 -6.36 -1.61 -21.71
N HIS A 265 -6.87 -1.92 -20.53
CA HIS A 265 -6.00 -2.22 -19.39
C HIS A 265 -5.26 -3.55 -19.59
N ILE A 266 -4.05 -3.61 -19.07
CA ILE A 266 -3.29 -4.86 -18.95
C ILE A 266 -3.44 -5.37 -17.51
N LEU A 267 -3.91 -6.61 -17.36
CA LEU A 267 -3.92 -7.33 -16.09
C LEU A 267 -2.70 -8.24 -16.02
N ILE A 268 -1.88 -8.05 -14.99
CA ILE A 268 -0.72 -8.92 -14.74
C ILE A 268 -1.16 -10.03 -13.79
N GLN A 269 -1.04 -11.27 -14.23
CA GLN A 269 -1.29 -12.45 -13.42
C GLN A 269 -0.01 -13.25 -13.24
N THR A 270 0.22 -13.74 -12.04
CA THR A 270 1.41 -14.53 -11.71
C THR A 270 1.02 -15.90 -11.15
N LYS A 271 1.82 -16.91 -11.47
CA LYS A 271 1.71 -18.24 -10.90
C LYS A 271 3.10 -18.73 -10.50
N VAL A 272 3.22 -19.24 -9.30
CA VAL A 272 4.45 -19.86 -8.79
C VAL A 272 4.15 -21.31 -8.46
N ASP A 273 4.76 -22.22 -9.19
CA ASP A 273 4.68 -23.66 -8.94
C ASP A 273 5.96 -24.10 -8.22
N ALA A 274 5.88 -24.26 -6.91
CA ALA A 274 6.97 -24.81 -6.08
C ALA A 274 6.82 -26.35 -6.02
N LYS A 275 7.23 -27.03 -7.07
CA LYS A 275 7.34 -28.50 -7.08
C LYS A 275 8.77 -28.95 -6.90
#